data_9f59823a046c55172b76c1322f655bd2
#
_entry.id   9f59823a046c55172b76c1322f655bd2
#
_cell.length_a   1.000
_cell.length_b   1.000
_cell.length_c   1.000
_cell.angle_alpha   90.00
_cell.angle_beta   90.00
_cell.angle_gamma   90.00
#
_symmetry.space_group_name_H-M   'P 1'
#
loop_
_entity.id
_entity.type
_entity.pdbx_description
1 polymer ?
#
loop_
_entity_poly.entity_id
_entity_poly.type
_entity_poly.pdbx_seq_one_letter_code
_entity_poly.pdbx_strand_id
1 'polypeptide(L)'
;MRRVLLAASLTALIGLAACDSKTDETAAPPPPPKSMARSQQMYAGQEMIAKIDTASIKVGKPGVLDVTVVGSVDGPGYTKTALLPRINAAPPKDGVYEVDVVADKPAAAGAAAATPVEIKKGWSPYPAEHLKGVKFFAKTNSVVAMLPAS
;
A
#
# COMPACT_ATOMS: atom_id res chain seq x y z
N MET A 1 10.30 -23.58 -72.97
CA MET A 1 9.28 -23.25 -73.97
C MET A 1 8.27 -22.32 -73.39
N ARG A 2 8.22 -21.14 -74.06
CA ARG A 2 7.03 -20.29 -74.25
C ARG A 2 6.40 -19.73 -73.02
N ARG A 3 6.60 -18.45 -72.86
CA ARG A 3 5.98 -17.24 -73.48
C ARG A 3 4.82 -16.78 -72.60
N VAL A 4 4.96 -15.57 -72.01
CA VAL A 4 4.61 -14.27 -72.55
C VAL A 4 3.14 -13.98 -72.27
N LEU A 5 2.74 -12.94 -71.70
CA LEU A 5 2.58 -11.50 -71.91
C LEU A 5 1.65 -10.96 -70.86
N LEU A 6 2.00 -9.85 -70.23
CA LEU A 6 1.58 -8.45 -70.61
C LEU A 6 0.10 -8.12 -70.37
N ALA A 7 -0.13 -7.20 -69.58
CA ALA A 7 -0.75 -5.86 -69.80
C ALA A 7 -1.34 -5.39 -68.47
N ALA A 8 -0.92 -4.36 -67.92
CA ALA A 8 -1.10 -2.93 -68.22
C ALA A 8 -2.43 -2.34 -67.75
N SER A 9 -2.26 -1.32 -66.97
CA SER A 9 -3.09 -0.11 -66.86
C SER A 9 -4.42 -0.23 -66.11
N LEU A 10 -4.83 0.63 -65.25
CA LEU A 10 -4.99 2.04 -65.35
C LEU A 10 -5.50 2.60 -64.01
N THR A 11 -4.87 3.62 -63.53
CA THR A 11 -5.36 4.76 -62.75
C THR A 11 -6.88 4.85 -62.48
N ALA A 12 -7.23 5.03 -61.26
CA ALA A 12 -8.26 6.01 -60.89
C ALA A 12 -7.96 6.59 -59.52
N LEU A 13 -7.62 7.84 -59.54
CA LEU A 13 -7.74 8.79 -58.44
C LEU A 13 -9.20 8.90 -58.01
N ILE A 14 -9.38 9.34 -56.83
CA ILE A 14 -10.45 10.20 -56.30
C ILE A 14 -11.05 9.58 -55.02
N GLY A 15 -10.92 10.35 -54.00
CA GLY A 15 -11.75 10.22 -52.80
C GLY A 15 -11.03 10.66 -51.53
N LEU A 16 -10.67 11.95 -51.45
CA LEU A 16 -10.55 12.57 -50.14
C LEU A 16 -11.94 12.55 -49.49
N ALA A 17 -12.11 11.67 -48.53
CA ALA A 17 -13.08 11.85 -47.48
C ALA A 17 -12.28 11.93 -46.19
N ALA A 18 -11.92 13.12 -45.81
CA ALA A 18 -11.53 13.45 -44.47
C ALA A 18 -12.74 13.23 -43.57
N CYS A 19 -12.93 12.05 -43.09
CA CYS A 19 -13.70 11.82 -41.87
C CYS A 19 -12.78 12.17 -40.71
N ASP A 20 -12.87 13.41 -40.30
CA ASP A 20 -12.47 13.88 -39.00
C ASP A 20 -13.35 13.18 -37.96
N SER A 21 -13.06 11.91 -37.73
CA SER A 21 -13.55 11.23 -36.54
C SER A 21 -12.71 11.77 -35.40
N LYS A 22 -13.18 12.88 -34.83
CA LYS A 22 -12.90 13.17 -33.43
C LYS A 22 -13.35 11.94 -32.65
N THR A 23 -12.45 11.03 -32.51
CA THR A 23 -12.50 10.05 -31.43
C THR A 23 -12.42 10.91 -30.18
N ASP A 24 -13.56 11.12 -29.54
CA ASP A 24 -13.59 11.47 -28.13
C ASP A 24 -12.79 10.39 -27.43
N GLU A 25 -11.50 10.63 -27.34
CA GLU A 25 -10.62 9.94 -26.42
C GLU A 25 -11.19 10.26 -25.05
N THR A 26 -12.12 9.42 -24.62
CA THR A 26 -12.57 9.39 -23.24
C THR A 26 -11.30 9.18 -22.44
N ALA A 27 -10.73 10.29 -21.98
CA ALA A 27 -9.54 10.28 -21.18
C ALA A 27 -9.80 9.30 -20.04
N ALA A 28 -9.06 8.21 -20.03
CA ALA A 28 -9.13 7.24 -18.95
C ALA A 28 -9.02 8.02 -17.64
N PRO A 29 -9.86 7.74 -16.65
CA PRO A 29 -9.82 8.44 -15.38
C PRO A 29 -8.36 8.43 -14.89
N PRO A 30 -7.86 9.55 -14.38
CA PRO A 30 -6.48 9.61 -13.92
C PRO A 30 -6.25 8.45 -12.95
N PRO A 31 -5.12 7.74 -13.07
CA PRO A 31 -4.81 6.64 -12.18
C PRO A 31 -4.94 7.13 -10.73
N PRO A 32 -5.54 6.35 -9.84
CA PRO A 32 -5.67 6.74 -8.45
C PRO A 32 -4.29 7.17 -7.93
N PRO A 33 -4.20 8.22 -7.11
CA PRO A 33 -2.93 8.71 -6.60
C PRO A 33 -2.20 7.51 -5.99
N LYS A 34 -0.98 7.26 -6.46
CA LYS A 34 -0.15 6.17 -5.93
C LYS A 34 -0.09 6.37 -4.44
N SER A 35 -0.72 5.47 -3.70
CA SER A 35 -0.64 5.46 -2.25
C SER A 35 0.83 5.60 -1.87
N MET A 36 1.13 6.50 -0.95
CA MET A 36 2.47 6.65 -0.35
C MET A 36 2.83 5.43 0.50
N ALA A 37 2.04 4.36 0.41
CA ALA A 37 2.35 3.07 0.97
C ALA A 37 3.74 2.63 0.50
N ARG A 38 4.58 2.26 1.43
CA ARG A 38 5.89 1.70 1.12
C ARG A 38 5.69 0.51 0.20
N SER A 39 6.44 0.46 -0.91
CA SER A 39 6.47 -0.73 -1.74
C SER A 39 7.03 -1.92 -0.92
N GLN A 40 6.64 -3.13 -1.25
CA GLN A 40 7.15 -4.33 -0.56
C GLN A 40 8.69 -4.44 -0.58
N GLN A 41 9.35 -3.80 -1.52
CA GLN A 41 10.82 -3.72 -1.60
C GLN A 41 11.45 -2.89 -0.48
N MET A 42 10.68 -2.05 0.20
CA MET A 42 11.19 -1.25 1.32
C MET A 42 11.30 -2.05 2.63
N TYR A 43 10.70 -3.21 2.69
CA TYR A 43 10.74 -4.10 3.87
C TYR A 43 11.80 -5.19 3.69
N ALA A 44 13.09 -4.83 3.64
CA ALA A 44 14.17 -5.81 3.45
C ALA A 44 14.04 -6.98 4.46
N GLY A 45 13.59 -8.14 3.98
CA GLY A 45 13.36 -9.32 4.80
C GLY A 45 12.12 -9.28 5.70
N GLN A 46 11.36 -8.19 5.68
CA GLN A 46 10.13 -8.03 6.48
C GLN A 46 8.89 -8.20 5.62
N GLU A 47 7.77 -8.48 6.26
CA GLU A 47 6.45 -8.38 5.64
C GLU A 47 5.41 -7.92 6.66
N MET A 48 4.28 -7.45 6.16
CA MET A 48 3.15 -7.10 7.01
C MET A 48 2.65 -8.34 7.73
N ILE A 49 2.24 -8.18 8.99
CA ILE A 49 1.55 -9.27 9.70
C ILE A 49 0.25 -9.64 8.98
N ALA A 50 -0.24 -10.85 9.18
CA ALA A 50 -1.40 -11.36 8.47
C ALA A 50 -2.67 -10.56 8.80
N LYS A 51 -2.92 -10.35 10.08
CA LYS A 51 -4.15 -9.71 10.58
C LYS A 51 -3.88 -8.98 11.90
N ILE A 52 -4.61 -7.90 12.13
CA ILE A 52 -4.70 -7.21 13.41
C ILE A 52 -6.06 -7.50 14.01
N ASP A 53 -6.08 -7.97 15.25
CA ASP A 53 -7.31 -8.20 16.00
C ASP A 53 -7.69 -6.97 16.83
N THR A 54 -6.72 -6.38 17.53
CA THR A 54 -6.91 -5.16 18.30
C THR A 54 -5.68 -4.25 18.23
N ALA A 55 -5.91 -2.95 18.37
CA ALA A 55 -4.86 -1.96 18.51
C ALA A 55 -5.26 -0.91 19.53
N SER A 56 -4.32 -0.44 20.32
CA SER A 56 -4.50 0.64 21.27
C SER A 56 -3.30 1.55 21.32
N ILE A 57 -3.55 2.83 21.58
CA ILE A 57 -2.52 3.83 21.76
C ILE A 57 -2.78 4.61 23.05
N LYS A 58 -1.71 5.00 23.74
CA LYS A 58 -1.77 5.82 24.95
C LYS A 58 -0.59 6.76 24.96
N VAL A 59 -0.79 7.98 25.46
CA VAL A 59 0.33 8.86 25.75
C VAL A 59 1.03 8.29 26.98
N GLY A 60 2.26 7.86 26.80
CA GLY A 60 3.11 7.34 27.85
C GLY A 60 3.93 8.46 28.50
N LYS A 61 5.26 8.31 28.49
CA LYS A 61 6.16 9.37 28.93
C LYS A 61 6.09 10.57 27.99
N PRO A 62 6.47 11.78 28.42
CA PRO A 62 6.51 12.95 27.55
C PRO A 62 7.26 12.67 26.25
N GLY A 63 6.62 12.92 25.11
CA GLY A 63 7.18 12.67 23.78
C GLY A 63 7.15 11.21 23.31
N VAL A 64 6.53 10.30 24.05
CA VAL A 64 6.40 8.87 23.69
C VAL A 64 4.94 8.47 23.62
N LEU A 65 4.54 7.87 22.52
CA LEU A 65 3.26 7.22 22.35
C LEU A 65 3.44 5.71 22.54
N ASP A 66 2.83 5.16 23.58
CA ASP A 66 2.80 3.72 23.80
C ASP A 66 1.77 3.09 22.86
N VAL A 67 2.21 2.14 22.07
CA VAL A 67 1.40 1.43 21.08
C VAL A 67 1.36 -0.05 21.44
N THR A 68 0.17 -0.61 21.49
CA THR A 68 -0.04 -2.06 21.63
C THR A 68 -0.88 -2.53 20.47
N VAL A 69 -0.40 -3.54 19.76
CA VAL A 69 -1.11 -4.21 18.66
C VAL A 69 -1.12 -5.70 18.93
N VAL A 70 -2.29 -6.31 18.85
CA VAL A 70 -2.48 -7.77 18.92
C VAL A 70 -3.00 -8.24 17.58
N GLY A 71 -2.44 -9.32 17.08
CA GLY A 71 -2.81 -9.88 15.79
C GLY A 71 -2.17 -11.23 15.53
N SER A 72 -2.01 -11.58 14.27
CA SER A 72 -1.40 -12.85 13.86
C SER A 72 -0.48 -12.70 12.66
N VAL A 73 0.47 -13.62 12.54
CA VAL A 73 1.33 -13.82 11.37
C VAL A 73 0.97 -15.14 10.68
N ASP A 74 1.40 -15.33 9.44
CA ASP A 74 1.02 -16.47 8.59
C ASP A 74 1.64 -17.81 9.03
N GLY A 75 2.50 -17.82 10.02
CA GLY A 75 3.14 -19.04 10.50
C GLY A 75 4.09 -18.79 11.66
N PRO A 76 4.71 -19.85 12.19
CA PRO A 76 5.72 -19.74 13.23
C PRO A 76 7.04 -19.17 12.68
N GLY A 77 7.88 -18.65 13.57
CA GLY A 77 9.24 -18.21 13.23
C GLY A 77 9.38 -16.76 12.80
N TYR A 78 8.29 -16.00 12.74
CA TYR A 78 8.38 -14.54 12.59
C TYR A 78 9.01 -13.91 13.82
N THR A 79 9.87 -12.93 13.58
CA THR A 79 10.62 -12.26 14.65
C THR A 79 10.62 -10.74 14.43
N LYS A 80 11.19 -10.00 15.38
CA LYS A 80 11.45 -8.56 15.28
C LYS A 80 10.28 -7.75 14.71
N THR A 81 9.14 -7.85 15.34
CA THR A 81 7.99 -7.01 14.99
C THR A 81 8.35 -5.53 15.03
N ALA A 82 7.88 -4.76 14.07
CA ALA A 82 8.11 -3.34 13.97
C ALA A 82 6.85 -2.58 13.53
N LEU A 83 6.82 -1.31 13.88
CA LEU A 83 5.83 -0.34 13.44
C LEU A 83 6.52 0.61 12.46
N LEU A 84 6.06 0.68 11.24
CA LEU A 84 6.62 1.52 10.20
C LEU A 84 5.64 2.62 9.82
N PRO A 85 5.80 3.84 10.36
CA PRO A 85 4.96 4.97 9.99
C PRO A 85 5.07 5.25 8.49
N ARG A 86 3.94 5.47 7.85
CA ARG A 86 3.89 5.93 6.45
C ARG A 86 4.24 7.41 6.43
N ILE A 87 5.14 7.78 5.54
CA ILE A 87 5.59 9.16 5.39
C ILE A 87 4.56 9.90 4.53
N ASN A 88 3.93 10.90 5.09
CA ASN A 88 3.04 11.82 4.40
C ASN A 88 3.76 13.16 4.16
N ALA A 89 3.54 13.78 3.02
CA ALA A 89 4.10 15.09 2.69
C ALA A 89 3.56 16.22 3.59
N ALA A 90 2.39 16.01 4.18
CA ALA A 90 1.75 16.91 5.13
C ALA A 90 1.01 16.10 6.21
N PRO A 91 0.77 16.67 7.39
CA PRO A 91 -0.05 16.00 8.40
C PRO A 91 -1.44 15.65 7.87
N PRO A 92 -1.97 14.46 8.21
CA PRO A 92 -3.31 14.06 7.81
C PRO A 92 -4.34 15.05 8.32
N LYS A 93 -5.30 15.46 7.47
CA LYS A 93 -6.34 16.45 7.84
C LYS A 93 -7.25 15.96 8.98
N ASP A 94 -7.43 14.66 9.08
CA ASP A 94 -8.22 14.00 10.13
C ASP A 94 -7.42 13.73 11.41
N GLY A 95 -6.09 13.94 11.37
CA GLY A 95 -5.18 13.64 12.46
C GLY A 95 -4.92 12.15 12.68
N VAL A 96 -5.32 11.29 11.74
CA VAL A 96 -5.10 9.84 11.82
C VAL A 96 -3.88 9.45 10.98
N TYR A 97 -2.81 9.07 11.66
CA TYR A 97 -1.56 8.66 11.02
C TYR A 97 -1.60 7.19 10.64
N GLU A 98 -0.97 6.85 9.53
CA GLU A 98 -0.93 5.49 9.02
C GLU A 98 0.36 4.78 9.38
N VAL A 99 0.26 3.53 9.84
CA VAL A 99 1.38 2.70 10.26
C VAL A 99 1.23 1.29 9.75
N ASP A 100 2.25 0.79 9.08
CA ASP A 100 2.33 -0.62 8.69
C ASP A 100 2.91 -1.44 9.83
N VAL A 101 2.25 -2.55 10.15
CA VAL A 101 2.70 -3.49 11.19
C VAL A 101 3.41 -4.64 10.50
N VAL A 102 4.70 -4.79 10.76
CA VAL A 102 5.56 -5.74 10.06
C VAL A 102 6.30 -6.66 11.03
N ALA A 103 6.77 -7.78 10.50
CA ALA A 103 7.66 -8.71 11.19
C ALA A 103 8.71 -9.26 10.22
N ASP A 104 9.87 -9.64 10.73
CA ASP A 104 10.89 -10.33 9.95
C ASP A 104 10.36 -11.71 9.57
N LYS A 105 10.50 -12.06 8.31
CA LYS A 105 10.13 -13.39 7.79
C LYS A 105 11.03 -14.47 8.37
N PRO A 106 10.50 -15.66 8.62
CA PRO A 106 11.33 -16.80 8.93
C PRO A 106 12.24 -17.15 7.75
N ALA A 107 13.44 -17.64 8.02
CA ALA A 107 14.40 -18.06 6.99
C ALA A 107 13.87 -19.24 6.15
N ALA A 108 13.04 -20.08 6.74
CA ALA A 108 12.36 -21.19 6.07
C ALA A 108 10.85 -21.03 6.25
N ALA A 109 10.10 -21.25 5.17
CA ALA A 109 8.65 -21.28 5.25
C ALA A 109 8.21 -22.45 6.15
N GLY A 110 7.58 -22.15 7.27
CA GLY A 110 6.92 -23.12 8.13
C GLY A 110 5.52 -23.47 7.60
N ALA A 111 4.86 -24.39 8.30
CA ALA A 111 3.45 -24.67 8.03
C ALA A 111 2.63 -23.39 8.19
N ALA A 112 1.78 -23.08 7.20
CA ALA A 112 0.90 -21.94 7.23
C ALA A 112 -0.16 -22.13 8.34
N ALA A 113 0.09 -21.56 9.50
CA ALA A 113 -0.83 -21.59 10.64
C ALA A 113 -0.80 -20.23 11.32
N ALA A 114 -1.95 -19.59 11.43
CA ALA A 114 -2.04 -18.29 12.09
C ALA A 114 -1.43 -18.36 13.49
N THR A 115 -0.34 -17.64 13.68
CA THR A 115 0.39 -17.59 14.95
C THR A 115 0.14 -16.23 15.61
N PRO A 116 -0.38 -16.18 16.83
CA PRO A 116 -0.66 -14.93 17.52
C PRO A 116 0.61 -14.17 17.83
N VAL A 117 0.56 -12.86 17.71
CA VAL A 117 1.64 -11.93 18.07
C VAL A 117 1.09 -10.75 18.86
N GLU A 118 1.83 -10.32 19.86
CA GLU A 118 1.58 -9.07 20.57
C GLU A 118 2.78 -8.15 20.40
N ILE A 119 2.50 -6.92 20.01
CA ILE A 119 3.51 -5.91 19.73
C ILE A 119 3.30 -4.75 20.71
N LYS A 120 4.27 -4.50 21.57
CA LYS A 120 4.31 -3.35 22.46
C LYS A 120 5.52 -2.51 22.11
N LYS A 121 5.30 -1.30 21.63
CA LYS A 121 6.36 -0.38 21.19
C LYS A 121 6.06 1.06 21.63
N GLY A 122 7.11 1.76 21.99
CA GLY A 122 7.07 3.22 22.11
C GLY A 122 7.35 3.85 20.75
N TRP A 123 6.49 4.78 20.32
CA TRP A 123 6.73 5.61 19.16
C TRP A 123 7.23 6.98 19.62
N SER A 124 8.47 7.31 19.27
CA SER A 124 9.10 8.58 19.63
C SER A 124 10.10 9.00 18.54
N PRO A 125 10.13 10.27 18.09
CA PRO A 125 9.09 11.27 18.38
C PRO A 125 7.80 10.97 17.61
N TYR A 126 6.65 11.34 18.18
CA TYR A 126 5.37 11.27 17.48
C TYR A 126 4.81 12.70 17.28
N PRO A 127 3.97 12.94 16.28
CA PRO A 127 3.43 14.27 15.96
C PRO A 127 2.29 14.67 16.91
N ALA A 128 2.63 14.98 18.17
CA ALA A 128 1.69 15.17 19.26
C ALA A 128 0.62 16.24 19.00
N GLU A 129 0.99 17.33 18.30
CA GLU A 129 0.07 18.46 18.05
C GLU A 129 -1.07 18.11 17.09
N HIS A 130 -0.88 17.12 16.23
CA HIS A 130 -1.82 16.78 15.17
C HIS A 130 -2.39 15.38 15.31
N LEU A 131 -1.85 14.57 16.22
CA LEU A 131 -2.25 13.18 16.37
C LEU A 131 -3.58 13.05 17.11
N LYS A 132 -4.59 12.52 16.45
CA LYS A 132 -5.87 12.10 17.04
C LYS A 132 -6.00 10.58 17.12
N GLY A 133 -5.33 9.88 16.23
CA GLY A 133 -5.36 8.43 16.16
C GLY A 133 -4.30 7.85 15.23
N VAL A 134 -4.21 6.54 15.24
CA VAL A 134 -3.33 5.77 14.37
C VAL A 134 -4.11 4.65 13.70
N LYS A 135 -3.99 4.55 12.39
CA LYS A 135 -4.51 3.46 11.58
C LYS A 135 -3.40 2.47 11.30
N PHE A 136 -3.53 1.30 11.84
CA PHE A 136 -2.59 0.20 11.68
C PHE A 136 -3.01 -0.70 10.52
N PHE A 137 -2.07 -1.03 9.64
CA PHE A 137 -2.31 -1.88 8.48
C PHE A 137 -1.63 -3.25 8.64
N ALA A 138 -2.36 -4.28 8.29
CA ALA A 138 -1.91 -5.65 8.10
C ALA A 138 -2.21 -6.09 6.65
N LYS A 139 -1.85 -7.33 6.28
CA LYS A 139 -2.13 -7.87 4.93
C LYS A 139 -3.62 -7.91 4.61
N THR A 140 -4.45 -8.32 5.55
CA THR A 140 -5.87 -8.61 5.32
C THR A 140 -6.82 -7.55 5.86
N ASN A 141 -6.37 -6.71 6.80
CA ASN A 141 -7.23 -5.70 7.42
C ASN A 141 -6.46 -4.45 7.88
N SER A 142 -7.20 -3.50 8.37
CA SER A 142 -6.66 -2.35 9.13
C SER A 142 -7.54 -2.06 10.35
N VAL A 143 -6.92 -1.55 11.40
CA VAL A 143 -7.58 -1.17 12.66
C VAL A 143 -7.18 0.25 13.03
N VAL A 144 -8.16 1.06 13.44
CA VAL A 144 -7.92 2.42 13.91
C VAL A 144 -7.96 2.45 15.43
N ALA A 145 -6.91 2.99 16.05
CA ALA A 145 -6.88 3.30 17.47
C ALA A 145 -6.89 4.82 17.64
N MET A 146 -7.86 5.32 18.37
CA MET A 146 -7.96 6.75 18.69
C MET A 146 -7.33 7.05 20.04
N LEU A 147 -6.72 8.24 20.17
CA LEU A 147 -6.34 8.73 21.49
C LEU A 147 -7.60 8.95 22.34
N PRO A 148 -7.58 8.58 23.62
CA PRO A 148 -8.66 8.92 24.52
C PRO A 148 -8.81 10.45 24.56
N ALA A 149 -10.04 10.94 24.53
CA ALA A 149 -10.32 12.36 24.72
C ALA A 149 -9.81 12.77 26.11
N SER A 150 -9.01 13.84 26.14
CA SER A 150 -8.50 14.47 27.39
C SER A 150 -9.60 15.26 28.05
#